data_1da2b08ac2ea4509abd7b958f0cb1ad2
#
_entry.id   1da2b08ac2ea4509abd7b958f0cb1ad2
#
_cell.length_a   1.000
_cell.length_b   1.000
_cell.length_c   1.000
_cell.angle_alpha   90.00
_cell.angle_beta   90.00
_cell.angle_gamma   90.00
#
_symmetry.space_group_name_H-M   'P 1'
#
loop_
_entity.id
_entity.type
_entity.pdbx_description
1 polymer ?
#
loop_
_entity_poly.entity_id
_entity_poly.type
_entity_poly.pdbx_seq_one_letter_code
_entity_poly.pdbx_strand_id
1 'polypeptide(L)'
;DGFLGHSYVGEWVNLGANTTNSDLKNDYGSVDVPVYGEGLEPGTLVHSYDTKVGSFIGDHTKTSIGTLFNTGSNVGAMCLIMATGQPLLKFVPTGAWFIGGVVTKGFGYNKLTETAKAATSRRGRSLSEADIAVLNHIREITKSEFMAAVKKGRRTPKKS
;
A
#
# COMPACT_ATOMS: atom_id res chain seq x y z
N ASP A 1 -12.42 4.51 -15.64
CA ASP A 1 -11.34 3.94 -16.43
C ASP A 1 -10.21 3.48 -15.54
N GLY A 2 -9.45 2.53 -15.99
CA GLY A 2 -8.48 1.76 -15.24
C GLY A 2 -8.91 0.29 -15.13
N PHE A 3 -8.00 -0.55 -14.67
CA PHE A 3 -8.25 -1.98 -14.48
C PHE A 3 -7.88 -2.38 -13.06
N LEU A 4 -8.70 -3.21 -12.44
CA LEU A 4 -8.45 -3.80 -11.13
C LEU A 4 -8.88 -5.27 -11.17
N GLY A 5 -7.92 -6.15 -11.41
CA GLY A 5 -8.15 -7.59 -11.55
C GLY A 5 -7.41 -8.41 -10.51
N HIS A 6 -7.99 -9.55 -10.11
CA HIS A 6 -7.42 -10.56 -9.22
C HIS A 6 -6.81 -9.98 -7.93
N SER A 7 -7.47 -8.93 -7.38
CA SER A 7 -6.97 -8.13 -6.27
C SER A 7 -7.83 -8.27 -5.03
N TYR A 8 -7.22 -8.11 -3.86
CA TYR A 8 -7.89 -7.87 -2.60
C TYR A 8 -7.82 -6.38 -2.27
N VAL A 9 -8.97 -5.77 -2.01
CA VAL A 9 -9.07 -4.35 -1.65
C VAL A 9 -9.78 -4.24 -0.31
N GLY A 10 -9.10 -3.66 0.66
CA GLY A 10 -9.60 -3.45 2.00
C GLY A 10 -10.69 -2.37 2.06
N GLU A 11 -11.19 -2.15 3.25
CA GLU A 11 -12.23 -1.14 3.50
C GLU A 11 -11.70 0.29 3.39
N TRP A 12 -12.57 1.19 2.95
CA TRP A 12 -12.24 2.62 2.88
C TRP A 12 -11.05 2.98 1.98
N VAL A 13 -10.65 2.07 1.10
CA VAL A 13 -9.66 2.36 0.06
C VAL A 13 -10.24 3.37 -0.91
N ASN A 14 -9.43 4.33 -1.35
CA ASN A 14 -9.80 5.28 -2.39
C ASN A 14 -8.74 5.28 -3.48
N LEU A 15 -9.08 4.73 -4.63
CA LEU A 15 -8.23 4.71 -5.80
C LEU A 15 -8.50 5.95 -6.66
N GLY A 16 -7.47 6.72 -6.93
CA GLY A 16 -7.57 7.86 -7.84
C GLY A 16 -7.95 7.43 -9.26
N ALA A 17 -8.53 8.33 -10.02
CA ALA A 17 -8.93 8.07 -11.41
C ALA A 17 -7.77 7.50 -12.24
N ASN A 18 -8.07 6.58 -13.15
CA ASN A 18 -7.08 5.87 -13.97
C ASN A 18 -6.04 5.04 -13.17
N THR A 19 -6.33 4.75 -11.90
CA THR A 19 -5.54 3.74 -11.17
C THR A 19 -5.73 2.39 -11.85
N THR A 20 -4.64 1.67 -12.07
CA THR A 20 -4.67 0.36 -12.70
C THR A 20 -3.67 -0.59 -12.05
N ASN A 21 -3.94 -1.89 -12.10
CA ASN A 21 -3.00 -2.90 -11.66
C ASN A 21 -2.64 -3.87 -12.79
N SER A 22 -1.44 -4.41 -12.72
CA SER A 22 -1.08 -5.62 -13.45
C SER A 22 -1.48 -6.84 -12.62
N ASP A 23 -2.07 -7.85 -13.24
CA ASP A 23 -2.39 -9.13 -12.61
C ASP A 23 -1.69 -10.32 -13.29
N LEU A 24 -1.09 -10.09 -14.45
CA LEU A 24 -0.37 -11.08 -15.25
C LEU A 24 1.01 -10.54 -15.61
N LYS A 25 2.05 -11.36 -15.44
CA LYS A 25 3.41 -11.01 -15.85
C LYS A 25 3.56 -11.12 -17.38
N ASN A 26 4.46 -10.31 -17.95
CA ASN A 26 4.72 -10.34 -19.39
C ASN A 26 5.30 -11.67 -19.89
N ASP A 27 5.95 -12.42 -19.01
CA ASP A 27 6.51 -13.75 -19.29
C ASP A 27 5.54 -14.89 -19.02
N TYR A 28 4.31 -14.59 -18.60
CA TYR A 28 3.27 -15.55 -18.21
C TYR A 28 3.68 -16.50 -17.09
N GLY A 29 4.76 -16.18 -16.37
CA GLY A 29 5.23 -16.95 -15.23
C GLY A 29 4.36 -16.75 -13.98
N SER A 30 4.48 -17.66 -13.03
CA SER A 30 3.81 -17.56 -11.73
C SER A 30 4.25 -16.30 -10.97
N VAL A 31 3.36 -15.78 -10.16
CA VAL A 31 3.54 -14.53 -9.43
C VAL A 31 4.06 -14.78 -8.02
N ASP A 32 5.11 -14.09 -7.62
CA ASP A 32 5.54 -14.02 -6.24
C ASP A 32 4.93 -12.78 -5.58
N VAL A 33 4.43 -12.94 -4.37
CA VAL A 33 3.79 -11.88 -3.58
C VAL A 33 4.65 -11.57 -2.35
N PRO A 34 5.03 -10.31 -2.12
CA PRO A 34 5.69 -9.93 -0.90
C PRO A 34 4.70 -10.01 0.28
N VAL A 35 5.09 -10.72 1.31
CA VAL A 35 4.29 -10.86 2.53
C VAL A 35 5.07 -10.39 3.76
N TYR A 36 4.38 -10.22 4.85
CA TYR A 36 4.94 -10.06 6.18
C TYR A 36 4.11 -10.87 7.17
N GLY A 37 4.74 -11.28 8.23
CA GLY A 37 4.13 -12.10 9.27
C GLY A 37 5.16 -12.52 10.30
N GLU A 38 4.71 -13.17 11.34
CA GLU A 38 5.58 -13.65 12.40
C GLU A 38 6.65 -14.61 11.83
N GLY A 39 7.91 -14.32 12.14
CA GLY A 39 9.06 -15.13 11.68
C GLY A 39 9.51 -14.88 10.24
N LEU A 40 8.89 -13.93 9.52
CA LEU A 40 9.28 -13.57 8.17
C LEU A 40 9.99 -12.21 8.13
N GLU A 41 11.02 -12.10 7.31
CA GLU A 41 11.58 -10.80 6.97
C GLU A 41 10.56 -10.00 6.13
N PRO A 42 10.41 -8.69 6.38
CA PRO A 42 9.45 -7.85 5.66
C PRO A 42 9.65 -7.88 4.16
N GLY A 43 8.57 -8.17 3.44
CA GLY A 43 8.62 -8.27 1.99
C GLY A 43 9.21 -9.58 1.47
N THR A 44 9.31 -10.61 2.31
CA THR A 44 9.63 -11.98 1.88
C THR A 44 8.69 -12.38 0.74
N LEU A 45 9.25 -12.86 -0.36
CA LEU A 45 8.47 -13.30 -1.50
C LEU A 45 7.94 -14.71 -1.28
N VAL A 46 6.64 -14.86 -1.38
CA VAL A 46 5.94 -16.15 -1.36
C VAL A 46 5.41 -16.46 -2.75
N HIS A 47 5.71 -17.65 -3.23
CA HIS A 47 5.27 -18.12 -4.53
C HIS A 47 3.79 -18.49 -4.50
N SER A 48 2.98 -17.88 -5.37
CA SER A 48 1.54 -18.10 -5.38
C SER A 48 1.11 -19.38 -6.12
N TYR A 49 1.97 -19.94 -6.95
CA TYR A 49 1.66 -21.01 -7.91
C TYR A 49 0.60 -20.64 -8.94
N ASP A 50 0.21 -19.36 -9.01
CA ASP A 50 -0.76 -18.84 -9.97
C ASP A 50 -0.12 -17.82 -10.90
N THR A 51 -0.61 -17.74 -12.12
CA THR A 51 -0.17 -16.77 -13.13
C THR A 51 -0.94 -15.45 -13.05
N LYS A 52 -2.11 -15.43 -12.41
CA LYS A 52 -2.96 -14.25 -12.28
C LYS A 52 -3.13 -13.85 -10.82
N VAL A 53 -2.30 -12.93 -10.38
CA VAL A 53 -2.38 -12.34 -9.03
C VAL A 53 -2.24 -10.83 -9.12
N GLY A 54 -3.27 -10.12 -8.74
CA GLY A 54 -3.31 -8.66 -8.71
C GLY A 54 -2.64 -8.07 -7.47
N SER A 55 -3.27 -7.07 -6.89
CA SER A 55 -2.71 -6.31 -5.77
C SER A 55 -3.48 -6.57 -4.47
N PHE A 56 -2.78 -6.60 -3.36
CA PHE A 56 -3.34 -6.60 -2.02
C PHE A 56 -3.24 -5.18 -1.46
N ILE A 57 -4.38 -4.55 -1.19
CA ILE A 57 -4.43 -3.14 -0.77
C ILE A 57 -5.15 -3.06 0.57
N GLY A 58 -4.42 -2.68 1.60
CA GLY A 58 -4.93 -2.58 2.97
C GLY A 58 -5.87 -1.38 3.19
N ASP A 59 -6.64 -1.48 4.26
CA ASP A 59 -7.67 -0.54 4.64
C ASP A 59 -7.19 0.91 4.67
N HIS A 60 -8.07 1.84 4.36
CA HIS A 60 -7.84 3.28 4.38
C HIS A 60 -6.71 3.78 3.46
N THR A 61 -6.13 2.95 2.61
CA THR A 61 -5.12 3.38 1.65
C THR A 61 -5.73 4.29 0.59
N LYS A 62 -5.00 5.34 0.24
CA LYS A 62 -5.40 6.34 -0.77
C LYS A 62 -4.35 6.44 -1.84
N THR A 63 -4.77 6.52 -3.11
CA THR A 63 -3.86 6.75 -4.22
C THR A 63 -4.22 8.02 -4.98
N SER A 64 -3.20 8.69 -5.52
CA SER A 64 -3.42 9.75 -6.51
C SER A 64 -3.91 9.17 -7.84
N ILE A 65 -4.35 10.02 -8.74
CA ILE A 65 -4.70 9.64 -10.12
C ILE A 65 -3.52 8.99 -10.83
N GLY A 66 -3.80 8.05 -11.74
CA GLY A 66 -2.80 7.41 -12.58
C GLY A 66 -1.82 6.51 -11.80
N THR A 67 -2.21 5.98 -10.65
CA THR A 67 -1.35 5.04 -9.90
C THR A 67 -1.30 3.69 -10.60
N LEU A 68 -0.09 3.17 -10.79
CA LEU A 68 0.18 1.89 -11.43
C LEU A 68 0.65 0.87 -10.40
N PHE A 69 -0.18 -0.13 -10.10
CA PHE A 69 0.19 -1.24 -9.22
C PHE A 69 0.88 -2.35 -10.01
N ASN A 70 1.96 -2.85 -9.46
CA ASN A 70 2.69 -3.97 -10.04
C ASN A 70 1.98 -5.31 -9.78
N THR A 71 2.22 -6.32 -10.63
CA THR A 71 1.70 -7.69 -10.45
C THR A 71 2.10 -8.23 -9.08
N GLY A 72 1.15 -8.75 -8.33
CA GLY A 72 1.37 -9.31 -6.99
C GLY A 72 1.86 -8.30 -5.96
N SER A 73 1.54 -7.00 -6.12
CA SER A 73 1.98 -6.01 -5.13
C SER A 73 1.18 -6.11 -3.83
N ASN A 74 1.86 -5.83 -2.71
CA ASN A 74 1.26 -5.74 -1.39
C ASN A 74 1.48 -4.33 -0.82
N VAL A 75 0.38 -3.63 -0.63
CA VAL A 75 0.34 -2.28 -0.06
C VAL A 75 -0.44 -2.34 1.24
N GLY A 76 0.23 -2.03 2.32
CA GLY A 76 -0.34 -2.08 3.67
C GLY A 76 -1.49 -1.10 3.88
N ALA A 77 -2.08 -1.15 5.07
CA ALA A 77 -3.14 -0.23 5.47
C ALA A 77 -2.62 1.20 5.67
N MET A 78 -3.53 2.17 5.61
CA MET A 78 -3.23 3.57 5.93
C MET A 78 -2.08 4.16 5.10
N CYS A 79 -1.92 3.73 3.85
CA CYS A 79 -0.92 4.29 2.94
C CYS A 79 -1.48 5.49 2.18
N LEU A 80 -0.62 6.46 1.89
CA LEU A 80 -0.90 7.54 0.96
C LEU A 80 0.12 7.51 -0.18
N ILE A 81 -0.38 7.22 -1.38
CA ILE A 81 0.43 6.96 -2.57
C ILE A 81 0.32 8.15 -3.53
N MET A 82 1.45 8.75 -3.83
CA MET A 82 1.59 9.75 -4.90
C MET A 82 2.22 9.08 -6.12
N ALA A 83 1.46 8.95 -7.21
CA ALA A 83 1.92 8.33 -8.44
C ALA A 83 3.12 9.08 -9.04
N THR A 84 3.99 8.32 -9.69
CA THR A 84 5.22 8.84 -10.33
C THR A 84 5.27 8.58 -11.83
N GLY A 85 4.18 8.03 -12.40
CA GLY A 85 4.15 7.55 -13.79
C GLY A 85 4.93 6.24 -14.01
N GLN A 86 5.42 5.62 -12.93
CA GLN A 86 6.08 4.32 -12.94
C GLN A 86 5.32 3.34 -12.04
N PRO A 87 5.40 2.02 -12.30
CA PRO A 87 4.83 1.02 -11.42
C PRO A 87 5.35 1.16 -9.98
N LEU A 88 4.45 1.01 -9.01
CA LEU A 88 4.80 1.04 -7.59
C LEU A 88 5.79 -0.07 -7.22
N LEU A 89 6.46 0.11 -6.10
CA LEU A 89 7.17 -0.98 -5.44
C LEU A 89 6.19 -2.14 -5.17
N LYS A 90 6.66 -3.36 -5.31
CA LYS A 90 5.84 -4.54 -4.97
C LYS A 90 5.40 -4.59 -3.51
N PHE A 91 6.18 -3.99 -2.62
CA PHE A 91 5.86 -3.92 -1.20
C PHE A 91 5.91 -2.49 -0.70
N VAL A 92 4.79 -2.03 -0.13
CA VAL A 92 4.66 -0.73 0.55
C VAL A 92 4.11 -0.99 1.95
N PRO A 93 4.87 -0.74 3.02
CA PRO A 93 4.46 -1.07 4.38
C PRO A 93 3.32 -0.17 4.89
N THR A 94 2.58 -0.65 5.87
CA THR A 94 1.50 0.07 6.56
C THR A 94 1.95 1.46 7.03
N GLY A 95 1.08 2.45 6.86
CA GLY A 95 1.31 3.83 7.28
C GLY A 95 2.32 4.60 6.43
N ALA A 96 2.68 4.08 5.27
CA ALA A 96 3.65 4.70 4.39
C ALA A 96 3.06 5.89 3.61
N TRP A 97 3.87 6.92 3.47
CA TRP A 97 3.73 7.94 2.45
C TRP A 97 4.70 7.60 1.32
N PHE A 98 4.16 7.25 0.17
CA PHE A 98 4.96 6.99 -1.04
C PHE A 98 4.98 8.27 -1.89
N ILE A 99 6.11 8.94 -1.89
CA ILE A 99 6.28 10.24 -2.54
C ILE A 99 7.61 10.26 -3.30
N GLY A 100 7.59 10.71 -4.55
CA GLY A 100 8.81 10.78 -5.36
C GLY A 100 9.49 9.43 -5.58
N GLY A 101 8.70 8.34 -5.68
CA GLY A 101 9.21 6.99 -5.95
C GLY A 101 9.77 6.24 -4.72
N VAL A 102 9.66 6.80 -3.53
CA VAL A 102 10.22 6.20 -2.31
C VAL A 102 9.24 6.24 -1.14
N VAL A 103 9.42 5.31 -0.20
CA VAL A 103 8.69 5.32 1.08
C VAL A 103 9.27 6.39 1.99
N THR A 104 8.40 7.24 2.52
CA THR A 104 8.74 8.32 3.44
C THR A 104 7.84 8.33 4.67
N LYS A 105 8.19 9.12 5.69
CA LYS A 105 7.30 9.42 6.82
C LYS A 105 6.20 10.42 6.47
N GLY A 106 6.37 11.15 5.37
CA GLY A 106 5.47 12.23 4.95
C GLY A 106 5.13 13.19 6.09
N PHE A 107 3.85 13.49 6.22
CA PHE A 107 3.31 14.33 7.31
C PHE A 107 2.98 13.55 8.59
N GLY A 108 3.44 12.31 8.68
CA GLY A 108 3.27 11.46 9.85
C GLY A 108 1.95 10.70 9.90
N TYR A 109 1.85 9.79 10.88
CA TYR A 109 0.71 8.88 11.01
C TYR A 109 -0.57 9.59 11.48
N ASN A 110 -0.46 10.61 12.33
CA ASN A 110 -1.63 11.37 12.79
C ASN A 110 -2.40 11.96 11.60
N LYS A 111 -1.69 12.43 10.57
CA LYS A 111 -2.34 12.93 9.35
C LYS A 111 -3.10 11.84 8.59
N LEU A 112 -2.61 10.62 8.59
CA LEU A 112 -3.32 9.48 8.00
C LEU A 112 -4.60 9.16 8.80
N THR A 113 -4.55 9.21 10.11
CA THR A 113 -5.72 9.02 10.98
C THR A 113 -6.77 10.12 10.76
N GLU A 114 -6.37 11.38 10.66
CA GLU A 114 -7.26 12.49 10.30
C GLU A 114 -7.92 12.26 8.93
N THR A 115 -7.15 11.80 7.96
CA THR A 115 -7.64 11.47 6.62
C THR A 115 -8.66 10.33 6.65
N ALA A 116 -8.43 9.30 7.47
CA ALA A 116 -9.37 8.20 7.66
C ALA A 116 -10.69 8.70 8.28
N LYS A 117 -10.63 9.52 9.34
CA LYS A 117 -11.80 10.17 9.94
C LYS A 117 -12.58 11.01 8.94
N ALA A 118 -11.89 11.82 8.13
CA ALA A 118 -12.53 12.63 7.11
C ALA A 118 -13.21 11.77 6.03
N ALA A 119 -12.58 10.67 5.61
CA ALA A 119 -13.15 9.76 4.61
C ALA A 119 -14.43 9.08 5.09
N THR A 120 -14.45 8.60 6.35
CA THR A 120 -15.63 7.95 6.94
C THR A 120 -16.77 8.94 7.17
N SER A 121 -16.47 10.15 7.66
CA SER A 121 -17.48 11.19 7.91
C SER A 121 -18.22 11.61 6.64
N ARG A 122 -17.57 11.61 5.48
CA ARG A 122 -18.22 11.90 4.17
C ARG A 122 -19.30 10.87 3.79
N ARG A 123 -19.34 9.72 4.46
CA ARG A 123 -20.36 8.67 4.28
C ARG A 123 -21.28 8.55 5.49
N GLY A 124 -21.32 9.58 6.35
CA GLY A 124 -22.15 9.58 7.56
C GLY A 124 -21.73 8.55 8.61
N ARG A 125 -20.48 8.12 8.58
CA ARG A 125 -19.90 7.18 9.54
C ARG A 125 -18.77 7.83 10.33
N SER A 126 -18.49 7.31 11.51
CA SER A 126 -17.33 7.70 12.33
C SER A 126 -16.49 6.48 12.65
N LEU A 127 -15.19 6.68 12.74
CA LEU A 127 -14.30 5.67 13.32
C LEU A 127 -14.57 5.55 14.79
N SER A 128 -14.89 4.36 15.26
CA SER A 128 -15.02 4.08 16.70
C SER A 128 -13.64 4.06 17.37
N GLU A 129 -13.64 4.05 18.70
CA GLU A 129 -12.40 3.85 19.48
C GLU A 129 -11.76 2.50 19.16
N ALA A 130 -12.57 1.46 18.92
CA ALA A 130 -12.09 0.15 18.53
C ALA A 130 -11.38 0.18 17.16
N ASP A 131 -11.96 0.86 16.15
CA ASP A 131 -11.32 1.01 14.84
C ASP A 131 -9.98 1.72 14.96
N ILE A 132 -9.91 2.78 15.74
CA ILE A 132 -8.67 3.53 16.00
C ILE A 132 -7.64 2.64 16.71
N ALA A 133 -8.07 1.84 17.68
CA ALA A 133 -7.20 0.92 18.40
C ALA A 133 -6.61 -0.14 17.47
N VAL A 134 -7.41 -0.72 16.57
CA VAL A 134 -6.96 -1.68 15.55
C VAL A 134 -5.93 -1.04 14.61
N LEU A 135 -6.20 0.14 14.08
CA LEU A 135 -5.27 0.85 13.19
C LEU A 135 -3.94 1.16 13.90
N ASN A 136 -3.98 1.58 15.16
CA ASN A 136 -2.78 1.81 15.96
C ASN A 136 -2.00 0.51 16.23
N HIS A 137 -2.70 -0.58 16.51
CA HIS A 137 -2.08 -1.89 16.73
C HIS A 137 -1.37 -2.38 15.46
N ILE A 138 -2.04 -2.33 14.31
CA ILE A 138 -1.44 -2.70 13.02
C ILE A 138 -0.17 -1.88 12.77
N ARG A 139 -0.19 -0.58 13.07
CA ARG A 139 0.99 0.27 12.95
C ARG A 139 2.14 -0.19 13.84
N GLU A 140 1.86 -0.54 15.11
CA GLU A 140 2.92 -0.97 16.03
C GLU A 140 3.55 -2.29 15.60
N ILE A 141 2.76 -3.29 15.22
CA ILE A 141 3.29 -4.58 14.77
C ILE A 141 4.04 -4.51 13.42
N THR A 142 3.76 -3.49 12.58
CA THR A 142 4.43 -3.28 11.28
C THR A 142 5.48 -2.16 11.30
N LYS A 143 5.85 -1.65 12.47
CA LYS A 143 6.74 -0.49 12.61
C LYS A 143 8.16 -0.75 12.12
N SER A 144 8.67 -1.95 12.30
CA SER A 144 10.01 -2.34 11.86
C SER A 144 10.13 -2.26 10.34
N GLU A 145 9.16 -2.81 9.62
CA GLU A 145 9.10 -2.79 8.16
C GLU A 145 9.02 -1.35 7.62
N PHE A 146 8.13 -0.56 8.23
CA PHE A 146 7.99 0.84 7.88
C PHE A 146 9.31 1.61 8.05
N MET A 147 9.98 1.45 9.18
CA MET A 147 11.25 2.13 9.44
C MET A 147 12.37 1.67 8.51
N ALA A 148 12.42 0.38 8.18
CA ALA A 148 13.38 -0.17 7.22
C ALA A 148 13.15 0.43 5.82
N ALA A 149 11.90 0.49 5.35
CA ALA A 149 11.55 1.08 4.06
C ALA A 149 11.86 2.58 3.99
N VAL A 150 11.58 3.35 5.03
CA VAL A 150 11.94 4.77 5.13
C VAL A 150 13.46 4.97 5.08
N LYS A 151 14.22 4.13 5.78
CA LYS A 151 15.70 4.17 5.76
C LYS A 151 16.24 3.90 4.35
N LYS A 152 15.66 2.92 3.65
CA LYS A 152 16.00 2.62 2.25
C LYS A 152 15.67 3.81 1.34
N GLY A 153 14.48 4.40 1.47
CA GLY A 153 14.06 5.55 0.68
C GLY A 153 14.97 6.77 0.81
N ARG A 154 15.52 7.02 2.00
CA ARG A 154 16.48 8.13 2.24
C ARG A 154 17.82 7.94 1.53
N ARG A 155 18.21 6.70 1.25
CA ARG A 155 19.49 6.37 0.58
C ARG A 155 19.37 6.36 -0.94
N THR A 156 18.14 6.36 -1.47
CA THR A 156 17.88 6.41 -2.90
C THR A 156 18.10 7.84 -3.40
N PRO A 157 18.99 8.09 -4.36
CA PRO A 157 19.16 9.42 -4.94
C PRO A 157 17.84 9.92 -5.49
N LYS A 158 17.48 11.16 -5.18
CA LYS A 158 16.32 11.80 -5.81
C LYS A 158 16.63 11.92 -7.30
N LYS A 159 15.85 11.26 -8.15
CA LYS A 159 15.91 11.52 -9.58
C LYS A 159 15.44 12.96 -9.79
N SER A 160 16.33 13.80 -10.25
CA SER A 160 16.04 15.17 -10.71
C SER A 160 15.14 15.16 -11.92
#